data_c9e93e06cca33eeb017edbd6c7465ab1
#
_entry.id   c9e93e06cca33eeb017edbd6c7465ab1
#
_cell.length_a   1.000
_cell.length_b   1.000
_cell.length_c   1.000
_cell.angle_alpha   90.00
_cell.angle_beta   90.00
_cell.angle_gamma   90.00
#
_symmetry.space_group_name_H-M   'P 1'
#
loop_
_entity.id
_entity.type
_entity.pdbx_description
1 polymer ?
#
loop_
_entity_poly.entity_id
_entity_poly.type
_entity_poly.pdbx_seq_one_letter_code
_entity_poly.pdbx_strand_id
1 'polypeptide(L)'
;SARIGLIPRPEGVGGVATFREKFERALRARGVEVEYDLRRPVDAVLILAGTHRLKELWRLRRQGVRLVQRLDGINWVHRRTYTGWRHFLRSEYGNFILATIRNRLAHRIIYQSRFSQRWWEDWYGPAEAPSWIVYNGVDTQLYTPQGPHERPTDRWRILIVEGSFGGGYEMGLWNAIGLL
;
A
#
# COMPACT_ATOMS: atom_id res chain seq x y z
N SER A 1 20.34 -12.01 -14.44
CA SER A 1 19.85 -11.16 -13.34
C SER A 1 18.44 -11.59 -12.95
N ALA A 2 18.07 -11.43 -11.70
CA ALA A 2 16.69 -11.69 -11.25
C ALA A 2 15.76 -10.64 -11.85
N ARG A 3 14.55 -11.08 -12.25
CA ARG A 3 13.51 -10.19 -12.79
C ARG A 3 12.28 -10.23 -11.91
N ILE A 4 11.88 -9.09 -11.37
CA ILE A 4 10.73 -8.94 -10.47
C ILE A 4 9.60 -8.22 -11.20
N GLY A 5 8.44 -8.88 -11.26
CA GLY A 5 7.19 -8.23 -11.65
C GLY A 5 6.72 -7.29 -10.54
N LEU A 6 6.38 -6.04 -10.88
CA LEU A 6 5.91 -5.04 -9.92
C LEU A 6 4.57 -4.49 -10.36
N ILE A 7 3.49 -4.80 -9.64
CA ILE A 7 2.12 -4.43 -10.03
C ILE A 7 1.25 -4.05 -8.81
N PRO A 8 0.20 -3.22 -9.01
CA PRO A 8 0.01 -2.38 -10.19
C PRO A 8 1.13 -1.35 -10.34
N ARG A 9 1.11 -0.60 -11.44
CA ARG A 9 1.95 0.58 -11.62
C ARG A 9 1.12 1.82 -11.26
N PRO A 10 1.04 2.20 -9.98
CA PRO A 10 0.30 3.40 -9.60
C PRO A 10 1.02 4.63 -10.16
N GLU A 11 0.23 5.52 -10.73
CA GLU A 11 0.67 6.84 -11.21
C GLU A 11 0.17 7.91 -10.25
N GLY A 12 0.86 9.05 -10.21
CA GLY A 12 0.48 10.21 -9.40
C GLY A 12 1.14 10.25 -8.02
N VAL A 13 0.55 11.04 -7.14
CA VAL A 13 1.06 11.32 -5.77
C VAL A 13 0.34 10.43 -4.77
N GLY A 14 1.09 9.78 -3.88
CA GLY A 14 0.51 8.95 -2.82
C GLY A 14 1.48 7.90 -2.29
N GLY A 15 1.15 7.32 -1.14
CA GLY A 15 2.04 6.40 -0.43
C GLY A 15 2.47 5.18 -1.25
N VAL A 16 1.54 4.60 -2.02
CA VAL A 16 1.83 3.42 -2.86
C VAL A 16 2.72 3.78 -4.04
N ALA A 17 2.48 4.93 -4.69
CA ALA A 17 3.31 5.40 -5.81
C ALA A 17 4.74 5.73 -5.35
N THR A 18 4.87 6.47 -4.26
CA THR A 18 6.18 6.80 -3.65
C THR A 18 6.94 5.55 -3.22
N PHE A 19 6.24 4.59 -2.60
CA PHE A 19 6.86 3.30 -2.24
C PHE A 19 7.38 2.58 -3.49
N ARG A 20 6.55 2.46 -4.53
CA ARG A 20 6.93 1.82 -5.79
C ARG A 20 8.20 2.43 -6.37
N GLU A 21 8.27 3.74 -6.47
CA GLU A 21 9.44 4.44 -7.04
C GLU A 21 10.72 4.20 -6.27
N LYS A 22 10.65 4.31 -4.93
CA LYS A 22 11.80 4.05 -4.06
C LYS A 22 12.25 2.59 -4.15
N PHE A 23 11.28 1.67 -4.15
CA PHE A 23 11.54 0.24 -4.22
C PHE A 23 12.14 -0.17 -5.57
N GLU A 24 11.57 0.32 -6.68
CA GLU A 24 12.11 0.09 -8.03
C GLU A 24 13.55 0.60 -8.15
N ARG A 25 13.81 1.82 -7.67
CA ARG A 25 15.17 2.39 -7.66
C ARG A 25 16.14 1.50 -6.89
N ALA A 26 15.72 1.02 -5.72
CA ALA A 26 16.55 0.15 -4.87
C ALA A 26 16.81 -1.23 -5.50
N LEU A 27 15.84 -1.79 -6.22
CA LEU A 27 16.02 -3.04 -6.97
C LEU A 27 17.02 -2.86 -8.12
N ARG A 28 16.84 -1.82 -8.93
CA ARG A 28 17.72 -1.51 -10.06
C ARG A 28 19.15 -1.24 -9.61
N ALA A 29 19.34 -0.55 -8.50
CA ALA A 29 20.68 -0.32 -7.91
C ALA A 29 21.37 -1.63 -7.47
N ARG A 30 20.60 -2.71 -7.27
CA ARG A 30 21.11 -4.05 -6.94
C ARG A 30 21.20 -4.98 -8.17
N GLY A 31 21.04 -4.46 -9.37
CA GLY A 31 21.09 -5.25 -10.60
C GLY A 31 19.86 -6.12 -10.85
N VAL A 32 18.75 -5.86 -10.16
CA VAL A 32 17.47 -6.57 -10.35
C VAL A 32 16.64 -5.84 -11.40
N GLU A 33 16.17 -6.57 -12.39
CA GLU A 33 15.27 -6.05 -13.42
C GLU A 33 13.83 -5.92 -12.87
N VAL A 34 13.17 -4.81 -13.20
CA VAL A 34 11.76 -4.59 -12.85
C VAL A 34 10.91 -4.62 -14.10
N GLU A 35 9.87 -5.48 -14.08
CA GLU A 35 8.95 -5.68 -15.19
C GLU A 35 7.50 -5.39 -14.75
N TYR A 36 6.75 -4.72 -15.61
CA TYR A 36 5.33 -4.40 -15.42
C TYR A 36 4.40 -5.22 -16.32
N ASP A 37 4.95 -5.76 -17.41
CA ASP A 37 4.21 -6.66 -18.29
C ASP A 37 4.41 -8.11 -17.86
N LEU A 38 3.44 -8.65 -17.12
CA LEU A 38 3.47 -10.02 -16.63
C LEU A 38 3.31 -11.10 -17.71
N ARG A 39 3.26 -10.74 -18.98
CA ARG A 39 3.40 -11.69 -20.10
C ARG A 39 4.85 -12.06 -20.33
N ARG A 40 5.78 -11.20 -19.92
CA ARG A 40 7.21 -11.50 -19.95
C ARG A 40 7.59 -12.41 -18.78
N PRO A 41 8.63 -13.23 -18.93
CA PRO A 41 9.10 -14.07 -17.82
C PRO A 41 9.55 -13.24 -16.63
N VAL A 42 9.10 -13.64 -15.43
CA VAL A 42 9.51 -13.05 -14.15
C VAL A 42 9.75 -14.16 -13.12
N ASP A 43 10.69 -13.96 -12.21
CA ASP A 43 11.02 -14.92 -11.16
C ASP A 43 10.05 -14.83 -9.98
N ALA A 44 9.61 -13.61 -9.69
CA ALA A 44 8.62 -13.32 -8.66
C ALA A 44 7.79 -12.09 -9.03
N VAL A 45 6.64 -11.93 -8.38
CA VAL A 45 5.80 -10.73 -8.51
C VAL A 45 5.56 -10.13 -7.13
N LEU A 46 5.86 -8.84 -6.97
CA LEU A 46 5.40 -8.04 -5.85
C LEU A 46 4.11 -7.31 -6.23
N ILE A 47 3.05 -7.58 -5.49
CA ILE A 47 1.74 -6.99 -5.66
C ILE A 47 1.58 -5.90 -4.60
N LEU A 48 1.50 -4.65 -5.04
CA LEU A 48 1.30 -3.49 -4.18
C LEU A 48 -0.20 -3.29 -3.93
N ALA A 49 -0.63 -3.61 -2.73
CA ALA A 49 -2.04 -3.69 -2.35
C ALA A 49 -2.80 -4.74 -3.19
N GLY A 50 -3.47 -4.37 -4.27
CA GLY A 50 -4.24 -5.26 -5.11
C GLY A 50 -4.25 -4.89 -6.58
N THR A 51 -4.78 -5.81 -7.38
CA THR A 51 -4.93 -5.64 -8.83
C THR A 51 -6.12 -6.46 -9.34
N HIS A 52 -6.78 -5.98 -10.37
CA HIS A 52 -7.86 -6.71 -11.07
C HIS A 52 -7.34 -7.86 -11.96
N ARG A 53 -6.04 -8.01 -12.12
CA ARG A 53 -5.39 -9.02 -12.97
C ARG A 53 -5.36 -10.40 -12.31
N LEU A 54 -6.42 -10.82 -11.63
CA LEU A 54 -6.47 -12.06 -10.84
C LEU A 54 -6.21 -13.33 -11.68
N LYS A 55 -6.76 -13.40 -12.90
CA LYS A 55 -6.55 -14.53 -13.82
C LYS A 55 -5.07 -14.68 -14.18
N GLU A 56 -4.39 -13.57 -14.38
CA GLU A 56 -2.97 -13.56 -14.72
C GLU A 56 -2.10 -13.96 -13.52
N LEU A 57 -2.42 -13.46 -12.32
CA LEU A 57 -1.75 -13.89 -11.10
C LEU A 57 -1.95 -15.40 -10.85
N TRP A 58 -3.16 -15.90 -11.07
CA TRP A 58 -3.44 -17.33 -10.94
C TRP A 58 -2.63 -18.17 -11.94
N ARG A 59 -2.53 -17.73 -13.21
CA ARG A 59 -1.69 -18.36 -14.21
C ARG A 59 -0.23 -18.42 -13.79
N LEU A 60 0.33 -17.29 -13.35
CA LEU A 60 1.72 -17.19 -12.88
C LEU A 60 1.97 -18.10 -11.67
N ARG A 61 1.03 -18.13 -10.72
CA ARG A 61 1.09 -19.05 -9.59
C ARG A 61 1.20 -20.53 -10.04
N ARG A 62 0.39 -20.93 -11.02
CA ARG A 62 0.45 -22.28 -11.59
C ARG A 62 1.75 -22.58 -12.35
N GLN A 63 2.39 -21.58 -12.87
CA GLN A 63 3.71 -21.66 -13.50
C GLN A 63 4.87 -21.68 -12.47
N GLY A 64 4.58 -21.63 -11.18
CA GLY A 64 5.58 -21.68 -10.12
C GLY A 64 6.18 -20.30 -9.77
N VAL A 65 5.71 -19.22 -10.39
CA VAL A 65 6.17 -17.85 -10.06
C VAL A 65 5.73 -17.49 -8.64
N ARG A 66 6.66 -16.96 -7.84
CA ARG A 66 6.38 -16.54 -6.46
C ARG A 66 5.62 -15.23 -6.42
N LEU A 67 4.45 -15.25 -5.78
CA LEU A 67 3.61 -14.07 -5.58
C LEU A 67 3.74 -13.56 -4.16
N VAL A 68 4.14 -12.32 -4.02
CA VAL A 68 4.26 -11.61 -2.72
C VAL A 68 3.28 -10.45 -2.74
N GLN A 69 2.41 -10.36 -1.75
CA GLN A 69 1.49 -9.24 -1.62
C GLN A 69 1.96 -8.32 -0.49
N ARG A 70 2.08 -7.03 -0.77
CA ARG A 70 2.32 -6.01 0.24
C ARG A 70 1.02 -5.28 0.54
N LEU A 71 0.58 -5.37 1.79
CA LEU A 71 -0.67 -4.79 2.28
C LEU A 71 -0.43 -3.60 3.19
N ASP A 72 -1.17 -2.57 2.94
CA ASP A 72 -1.40 -1.42 3.80
C ASP A 72 -2.77 -1.55 4.50
N GLY A 73 -3.55 -0.48 4.58
CA GLY A 73 -4.86 -0.50 5.22
C GLY A 73 -5.95 -1.21 4.41
N ILE A 74 -7.11 -1.31 5.02
CA ILE A 74 -8.35 -1.79 4.42
C ILE A 74 -9.23 -0.56 4.12
N ASN A 75 -10.03 -0.59 3.07
CA ASN A 75 -11.04 0.44 2.84
C ASN A 75 -12.14 0.30 3.91
N TRP A 76 -12.25 1.24 4.80
CA TRP A 76 -13.13 1.16 5.98
C TRP A 76 -14.11 2.32 6.13
N VAL A 77 -13.80 3.48 5.57
CA VAL A 77 -14.57 4.73 5.77
C VAL A 77 -16.04 4.53 5.42
N HIS A 78 -16.32 3.84 4.31
CA HIS A 78 -17.67 3.56 3.83
C HIS A 78 -18.52 2.69 4.79
N ARG A 79 -17.89 2.00 5.74
CA ARG A 79 -18.59 1.21 6.79
C ARG A 79 -18.88 2.00 8.06
N ARG A 80 -18.26 3.17 8.22
CA ARG A 80 -18.44 4.05 9.38
C ARG A 80 -19.24 5.29 9.05
N THR A 81 -19.13 5.76 7.81
CA THR A 81 -19.78 6.99 7.34
C THR A 81 -20.46 6.71 6.00
N TYR A 82 -21.65 7.27 5.81
CA TYR A 82 -22.31 7.15 4.52
C TYR A 82 -21.54 7.92 3.43
N THR A 83 -20.98 7.18 2.50
CA THR A 83 -20.19 7.74 1.38
C THR A 83 -20.89 7.57 0.02
N GLY A 84 -22.15 7.15 0.05
CA GLY A 84 -22.93 6.80 -1.14
C GLY A 84 -22.76 5.33 -1.57
N TRP A 85 -23.85 4.74 -2.10
CA TRP A 85 -23.92 3.31 -2.43
C TRP A 85 -22.87 2.86 -3.47
N ARG A 86 -22.57 3.72 -4.46
CA ARG A 86 -21.54 3.42 -5.49
C ARG A 86 -20.14 3.33 -4.88
N HIS A 87 -19.82 4.23 -3.97
CA HIS A 87 -18.54 4.20 -3.25
C HIS A 87 -18.47 2.98 -2.33
N PHE A 88 -19.57 2.66 -1.64
CA PHE A 88 -19.64 1.46 -0.80
C PHE A 88 -19.33 0.20 -1.61
N LEU A 89 -20.05 -0.05 -2.71
CA LEU A 89 -19.84 -1.23 -3.55
C LEU A 89 -18.42 -1.30 -4.13
N ARG A 90 -17.89 -0.17 -4.58
CA ARG A 90 -16.52 -0.11 -5.10
C ARG A 90 -15.48 -0.44 -4.01
N SER A 91 -15.67 0.06 -2.80
CA SER A 91 -14.77 -0.16 -1.68
C SER A 91 -14.80 -1.62 -1.21
N GLU A 92 -16.01 -2.21 -1.10
CA GLU A 92 -16.17 -3.64 -0.77
C GLU A 92 -15.58 -4.53 -1.85
N TYR A 93 -15.80 -4.21 -3.12
CA TYR A 93 -15.17 -4.93 -4.22
C TYR A 93 -13.65 -4.83 -4.18
N GLY A 94 -13.11 -3.65 -3.87
CA GLY A 94 -11.68 -3.45 -3.65
C GLY A 94 -11.15 -4.34 -2.52
N ASN A 95 -11.83 -4.35 -1.37
CA ASN A 95 -11.48 -5.21 -0.23
C ASN A 95 -11.55 -6.70 -0.60
N PHE A 96 -12.58 -7.11 -1.35
CA PHE A 96 -12.70 -8.49 -1.84
C PHE A 96 -11.53 -8.90 -2.73
N ILE A 97 -11.09 -8.04 -3.65
CA ILE A 97 -9.90 -8.26 -4.49
C ILE A 97 -8.65 -8.44 -3.63
N LEU A 98 -8.42 -7.53 -2.69
CA LEU A 98 -7.28 -7.58 -1.78
C LEU A 98 -7.27 -8.87 -0.96
N ALA A 99 -8.41 -9.22 -0.36
CA ALA A 99 -8.57 -10.43 0.44
C ALA A 99 -8.41 -11.71 -0.40
N THR A 100 -8.90 -11.71 -1.64
CA THR A 100 -8.74 -12.85 -2.57
C THR A 100 -7.27 -13.09 -2.89
N ILE A 101 -6.51 -12.06 -3.17
CA ILE A 101 -5.06 -12.18 -3.42
C ILE A 101 -4.37 -12.70 -2.15
N ARG A 102 -4.67 -12.10 -0.99
CA ARG A 102 -4.10 -12.46 0.31
C ARG A 102 -4.34 -13.92 0.66
N ASN A 103 -5.58 -14.38 0.53
CA ASN A 103 -6.00 -15.69 1.05
C ASN A 103 -5.85 -16.82 0.04
N ARG A 104 -5.80 -16.52 -1.27
CA ARG A 104 -5.84 -17.55 -2.32
C ARG A 104 -4.62 -17.55 -3.25
N LEU A 105 -3.98 -16.42 -3.47
CA LEU A 105 -2.97 -16.29 -4.50
C LEU A 105 -1.55 -16.03 -3.95
N ALA A 106 -1.42 -15.20 -2.92
CA ALA A 106 -0.12 -14.86 -2.36
C ALA A 106 0.57 -16.08 -1.73
N HIS A 107 1.86 -16.24 -2.01
CA HIS A 107 2.73 -17.20 -1.32
C HIS A 107 3.35 -16.60 -0.07
N ARG A 108 3.43 -15.26 -0.03
CA ARG A 108 3.98 -14.48 1.08
C ARG A 108 3.23 -13.17 1.19
N ILE A 109 3.10 -12.69 2.42
CA ILE A 109 2.42 -11.42 2.72
C ILE A 109 3.38 -10.53 3.48
N ILE A 110 3.42 -9.27 3.10
CA ILE A 110 4.15 -8.22 3.79
C ILE A 110 3.14 -7.18 4.27
N TYR A 111 3.03 -7.00 5.57
CA TYR A 111 2.25 -5.92 6.16
C TYR A 111 3.16 -4.73 6.45
N GLN A 112 2.70 -3.53 6.17
CA GLN A 112 3.50 -2.32 6.42
C GLN A 112 3.57 -1.93 7.90
N SER A 113 2.75 -2.53 8.77
CA SER A 113 2.77 -2.30 10.21
C SER A 113 2.05 -3.43 10.97
N ARG A 114 2.29 -3.52 12.27
CA ARG A 114 1.51 -4.40 13.17
C ARG A 114 0.03 -4.02 13.21
N PHE A 115 -0.27 -2.72 13.12
CA PHE A 115 -1.64 -2.23 13.02
C PHE A 115 -2.33 -2.76 11.77
N SER A 116 -1.68 -2.65 10.60
CA SER A 116 -2.21 -3.17 9.35
C SER A 116 -2.44 -4.68 9.41
N GLN A 117 -1.48 -5.45 9.95
CA GLN A 117 -1.63 -6.89 10.11
C GLN A 117 -2.86 -7.24 10.96
N ARG A 118 -2.96 -6.67 12.18
CA ARG A 118 -4.09 -6.93 13.08
C ARG A 118 -5.42 -6.59 12.42
N TRP A 119 -5.49 -5.48 11.74
CA TRP A 119 -6.71 -5.04 11.07
C TRP A 119 -7.16 -6.01 9.99
N TRP A 120 -6.23 -6.55 9.20
CA TRP A 120 -6.52 -7.58 8.22
C TRP A 120 -6.96 -8.91 8.88
N GLU A 121 -6.34 -9.28 9.97
CA GLU A 121 -6.66 -10.50 10.72
C GLU A 121 -8.03 -10.40 11.41
N ASP A 122 -8.37 -9.25 11.97
CA ASP A 122 -9.67 -9.00 12.60
C ASP A 122 -10.84 -9.08 11.61
N TRP A 123 -10.62 -8.70 10.35
CA TRP A 123 -11.69 -8.66 9.35
C TRP A 123 -11.77 -9.91 8.47
N TYR A 124 -10.66 -10.54 8.19
CA TYR A 124 -10.56 -11.65 7.23
C TYR A 124 -9.88 -12.89 7.83
N GLY A 125 -9.65 -12.91 9.13
CA GLY A 125 -8.95 -13.99 9.82
C GLY A 125 -7.44 -14.01 9.53
N PRO A 126 -6.70 -14.89 10.20
CA PRO A 126 -5.28 -15.10 9.94
C PRO A 126 -5.07 -15.60 8.50
N ALA A 127 -3.97 -15.16 7.88
CA ALA A 127 -3.61 -15.65 6.56
C ALA A 127 -2.93 -17.02 6.66
N GLU A 128 -3.20 -17.91 5.72
CA GLU A 128 -2.50 -19.21 5.62
C GLU A 128 -1.04 -19.01 5.14
N ALA A 129 -0.82 -18.03 4.26
CA ALA A 129 0.51 -17.71 3.76
C ALA A 129 1.38 -17.06 4.85
N PRO A 130 2.65 -17.46 4.99
CA PRO A 130 3.58 -16.80 5.90
C PRO A 130 3.64 -15.30 5.66
N SER A 131 3.69 -14.53 6.75
CA SER A 131 3.66 -13.07 6.69
C SER A 131 4.78 -12.43 7.50
N TRP A 132 5.16 -11.22 7.11
CA TRP A 132 6.15 -10.39 7.77
C TRP A 132 5.66 -8.96 7.87
N ILE A 133 6.20 -8.24 8.85
CA ILE A 133 6.01 -6.80 8.99
C ILE A 133 7.26 -6.11 8.50
N VAL A 134 7.10 -5.28 7.46
CA VAL A 134 8.18 -4.44 6.93
C VAL A 134 7.68 -3.00 6.90
N TYR A 135 8.16 -2.19 7.84
CA TYR A 135 7.80 -0.78 7.93
C TYR A 135 8.33 0.02 6.74
N ASN A 136 7.64 1.09 6.42
CA ASN A 136 8.14 2.04 5.42
C ASN A 136 9.39 2.74 5.96
N GLY A 137 10.44 2.72 5.15
CA GLY A 137 11.65 3.48 5.42
C GLY A 137 11.49 4.96 5.06
N VAL A 138 12.24 5.78 5.77
CA VAL A 138 12.39 7.22 5.51
C VAL A 138 13.85 7.50 5.17
N ASP A 139 14.09 8.41 4.24
CA ASP A 139 15.43 8.90 3.94
C ASP A 139 15.84 9.90 5.02
N THR A 140 16.71 9.44 5.94
CA THR A 140 17.15 10.25 7.08
C THR A 140 18.20 11.30 6.70
N GLN A 141 18.73 11.26 5.49
CA GLN A 141 19.59 12.33 4.97
C GLN A 141 18.78 13.49 4.42
N LEU A 142 17.62 13.17 3.82
CA LEU A 142 16.69 14.17 3.30
C LEU A 142 15.79 14.73 4.41
N TYR A 143 15.27 13.85 5.27
CA TYR A 143 14.38 14.23 6.38
C TYR A 143 15.16 14.22 7.68
N THR A 144 15.77 15.35 8.00
CA THR A 144 16.60 15.55 9.18
C THR A 144 15.99 16.58 10.12
N PRO A 145 16.10 16.42 11.45
CA PRO A 145 15.70 17.44 12.41
C PRO A 145 16.56 18.69 12.37
N GLN A 146 17.76 18.63 11.74
CA GLN A 146 18.70 19.75 11.59
C GLN A 146 18.48 20.56 10.32
N GLY A 147 17.43 20.29 9.55
CA GLY A 147 17.10 21.06 8.35
C GLY A 147 16.83 22.54 8.61
N PRO A 148 16.86 23.39 7.56
CA PRO A 148 16.56 24.80 7.70
C PRO A 148 15.09 24.99 8.03
N HIS A 149 14.77 25.20 9.29
CA HIS A 149 13.41 25.46 9.75
C HIS A 149 13.44 26.47 10.90
N GLU A 150 12.53 27.41 10.83
CA GLU A 150 12.24 28.30 11.94
C GLU A 150 11.05 27.75 12.72
N ARG A 151 11.29 27.39 13.95
CA ARG A 151 10.23 26.96 14.87
C ARG A 151 9.76 28.18 15.65
N PRO A 152 8.46 28.50 15.69
CA PRO A 152 7.97 29.54 16.56
C PRO A 152 8.21 29.15 18.03
N THR A 153 8.62 30.10 18.85
CA THR A 153 8.85 29.93 20.29
C THR A 153 7.70 30.44 21.14
N ASP A 154 6.80 31.20 20.55
CA ASP A 154 5.67 31.92 21.15
C ASP A 154 4.32 31.20 20.95
N ARG A 155 4.29 30.16 20.10
CA ARG A 155 3.05 29.44 19.75
C ARG A 155 3.31 28.02 19.32
N TRP A 156 2.29 27.18 19.40
CA TRP A 156 2.29 25.88 18.76
C TRP A 156 1.94 26.01 17.27
N ARG A 157 2.63 25.25 16.45
CA ARG A 157 2.30 25.13 15.02
C ARG A 157 1.86 23.70 14.76
N ILE A 158 0.60 23.53 14.34
CA ILE A 158 0.05 22.23 13.95
C ILE A 158 0.15 22.12 12.44
N LEU A 159 0.81 21.09 11.95
CA LEU A 159 0.91 20.79 10.53
C LEU A 159 0.01 19.60 10.19
N ILE A 160 -0.86 19.77 9.21
CA ILE A 160 -1.69 18.72 8.63
C ILE A 160 -1.21 18.50 7.21
N VAL A 161 -0.90 17.24 6.88
CA VAL A 161 -0.44 16.85 5.56
C VAL A 161 -1.34 15.76 5.03
N GLU A 162 -2.16 16.11 4.05
CA GLU A 162 -3.07 15.20 3.36
C GLU A 162 -2.91 15.33 1.85
N GLY A 163 -3.00 14.21 1.13
CA GLY A 163 -2.97 14.22 -0.33
C GLY A 163 -4.27 14.74 -0.96
N SER A 164 -5.38 14.66 -0.23
CA SER A 164 -6.70 15.17 -0.63
C SER A 164 -7.58 15.31 0.60
N PHE A 165 -8.38 16.36 0.63
CA PHE A 165 -9.41 16.60 1.64
C PHE A 165 -10.82 16.25 1.16
N GLY A 166 -10.97 15.62 -0.01
CA GLY A 166 -12.27 15.25 -0.58
C GLY A 166 -12.54 13.74 -0.52
N GLY A 167 -13.79 13.34 -0.80
CA GLY A 167 -14.18 11.94 -0.96
C GLY A 167 -14.25 11.13 0.33
N GLY A 168 -14.58 11.75 1.46
CA GLY A 168 -14.72 11.11 2.78
C GLY A 168 -13.50 11.31 3.70
N TYR A 169 -12.48 12.04 3.25
CA TYR A 169 -11.29 12.36 4.04
C TYR A 169 -11.36 13.74 4.72
N GLU A 170 -12.47 14.47 4.58
CA GLU A 170 -12.72 15.77 5.16
C GLU A 170 -12.69 15.76 6.71
N MET A 171 -12.95 14.59 7.31
CA MET A 171 -12.91 14.43 8.77
C MET A 171 -11.55 14.78 9.37
N GLY A 172 -10.45 14.54 8.66
CA GLY A 172 -9.11 14.94 9.10
C GLY A 172 -8.99 16.45 9.25
N LEU A 173 -9.51 17.21 8.30
CA LEU A 173 -9.56 18.67 8.34
C LEU A 173 -10.46 19.18 9.49
N TRP A 174 -11.67 18.65 9.60
CA TRP A 174 -12.60 19.06 10.65
C TRP A 174 -12.09 18.78 12.06
N ASN A 175 -11.47 17.61 12.25
CA ASN A 175 -10.83 17.28 13.53
C ASN A 175 -9.69 18.24 13.86
N ALA A 176 -8.92 18.63 12.87
CA ALA A 176 -7.83 19.58 13.07
C ALA A 176 -8.31 21.00 13.35
N ILE A 177 -9.38 21.46 12.68
CA ILE A 177 -10.04 22.74 13.00
C ILE A 177 -10.62 22.73 14.41
N GLY A 178 -11.16 21.60 14.84
CA GLY A 178 -11.72 21.43 16.20
C GLY A 178 -10.68 21.41 17.32
N LEU A 179 -9.38 21.38 16.99
CA LEU A 179 -8.27 21.51 17.95
C LEU A 179 -7.84 22.97 18.20
N LEU A 180 -8.33 23.91 17.41
CA LEU A 180 -8.04 25.34 17.52
C LEU A 180 -9.06 26.06 18.37
#